data_ef89702614ef24364ce75c31175e3ecb
#
_entry.id   ef89702614ef24364ce75c31175e3ecb
#
_cell.length_a   1.000
_cell.length_b   1.000
_cell.length_c   1.000
_cell.angle_alpha   90.00
_cell.angle_beta   90.00
_cell.angle_gamma   90.00
#
_symmetry.space_group_name_H-M   'P 1'
#
loop_
_entity.id
_entity.type
_entity.pdbx_description
1 polymer ?
#
loop_
_entity_poly.entity_id
_entity_poly.type
_entity_poly.pdbx_seq_one_letter_code
_entity_poly.pdbx_strand_id
1 'polypeptide(L)'
;MVYKTSIQRSPAALADLFIKNSIGFDPIFSTLKKMDVNYPPYNIIDSDDGTCIEVALAGYSKDDINVFIEDNILHVSYEKTETNEENMRYKGIAKRSFKRTFALSDTIEVKSATMIDGLLRIKLKEITPETKRISVTIN
;
A
#
# COMPACT_ATOMS: atom_id res chain seq x y z
N MET A 1 -1.22 -15.96 38.39
CA MET A 1 -1.98 -15.98 37.12
C MET A 1 -1.74 -14.63 36.42
N VAL A 2 -0.86 -14.61 35.43
CA VAL A 2 -0.53 -13.38 34.69
C VAL A 2 -1.42 -13.33 33.47
N TYR A 3 -2.41 -12.44 33.47
CA TYR A 3 -3.18 -12.15 32.27
C TYR A 3 -2.30 -11.28 31.33
N LYS A 4 -1.72 -11.91 30.32
CA LYS A 4 -1.18 -11.17 29.17
C LYS A 4 -2.34 -10.62 28.35
N THR A 5 -2.81 -9.44 28.70
CA THR A 5 -3.62 -8.64 27.80
C THR A 5 -2.68 -8.12 26.72
N SER A 6 -2.60 -8.82 25.61
CA SER A 6 -2.01 -8.26 24.40
C SER A 6 -2.97 -7.18 23.90
N ILE A 7 -2.72 -5.94 24.29
CA ILE A 7 -3.41 -4.79 23.70
C ILE A 7 -2.87 -4.69 22.28
N GLN A 8 -3.58 -5.30 21.35
CA GLN A 8 -3.38 -5.09 19.93
C GLN A 8 -3.88 -3.67 19.62
N ARG A 9 -2.96 -2.70 19.75
CA ARG A 9 -3.26 -1.32 19.38
C ARG A 9 -3.32 -1.25 17.86
N SER A 10 -4.48 -0.88 17.34
CA SER A 10 -4.64 -0.64 15.92
C SER A 10 -3.69 0.49 15.48
N PRO A 11 -3.20 0.50 14.22
CA PRO A 11 -2.38 1.60 13.70
C PRO A 11 -3.02 2.98 13.88
N ALA A 12 -4.35 3.06 13.83
CA ALA A 12 -5.11 4.28 14.10
C ALA A 12 -4.99 4.73 15.56
N ALA A 13 -4.98 3.81 16.51
CA ALA A 13 -4.81 4.14 17.93
C ALA A 13 -3.38 4.62 18.25
N LEU A 14 -2.37 4.09 17.57
CA LEU A 14 -0.99 4.57 17.67
C LEU A 14 -0.84 5.97 17.07
N ALA A 15 -1.45 6.23 15.93
CA ALA A 15 -1.48 7.54 15.31
C ALA A 15 -2.16 8.57 16.22
N ASP A 16 -3.29 8.22 16.83
CA ASP A 16 -4.00 9.10 17.79
C ASP A 16 -3.14 9.40 19.03
N LEU A 17 -2.40 8.43 19.53
CA LEU A 17 -1.51 8.63 20.66
C LEU A 17 -0.36 9.60 20.31
N PHE A 18 0.20 9.48 19.12
CA PHE A 18 1.23 10.41 18.61
C PHE A 18 0.69 11.83 18.43
N ILE A 19 -0.51 11.98 17.88
CA ILE A 19 -1.16 13.26 17.64
C ILE A 19 -1.40 14.02 18.95
N LYS A 20 -1.84 13.33 20.00
CA LYS A 20 -2.16 13.93 21.30
C LYS A 20 -0.92 14.43 22.04
N ASN A 21 0.26 13.88 21.75
CA ASN A 21 1.48 14.18 22.49
C ASN A 21 2.54 14.93 21.66
N SER A 22 2.24 15.29 20.41
CA SER A 22 3.18 15.98 19.53
C SER A 22 2.82 17.46 19.39
N ILE A 23 3.80 18.32 19.65
CA ILE A 23 3.68 19.77 19.51
C ILE A 23 4.32 20.19 18.19
N GLY A 24 3.62 20.94 17.35
CA GLY A 24 4.12 21.47 16.08
C GLY A 24 3.98 20.55 14.87
N PHE A 25 3.37 19.38 15.03
CA PHE A 25 3.12 18.41 13.92
C PHE A 25 1.67 18.42 13.42
N ASP A 26 0.81 19.31 13.92
CA ASP A 26 -0.62 19.35 13.63
C ASP A 26 -0.97 19.38 12.13
N PRO A 27 -0.24 20.13 11.24
CA PRO A 27 -0.55 20.13 9.80
C PRO A 27 -0.33 18.78 9.15
N ILE A 28 0.73 18.05 9.57
CA ILE A 28 1.05 16.72 9.04
C ILE A 28 0.00 15.70 9.48
N PHE A 29 -0.39 15.76 10.76
CA PHE A 29 -1.37 14.85 11.33
C PHE A 29 -2.80 15.13 10.84
N SER A 30 -3.17 16.38 10.58
CA SER A 30 -4.46 16.71 9.97
C SER A 30 -4.56 16.18 8.54
N THR A 31 -3.46 16.18 7.80
CA THR A 31 -3.37 15.56 6.48
C THR A 31 -3.49 14.05 6.56
N LEU A 32 -2.83 13.42 7.53
CA LEU A 32 -2.92 11.97 7.78
C LEU A 32 -4.32 11.54 8.22
N LYS A 33 -5.03 12.36 9.01
CA LYS A 33 -6.43 12.11 9.39
C LYS A 33 -7.40 12.16 8.21
N LYS A 34 -7.12 12.97 7.22
CA LYS A 34 -7.93 13.06 5.99
C LYS A 34 -7.68 11.90 5.05
N MET A 35 -6.57 11.19 5.19
CA MET A 35 -6.28 9.98 4.43
C MET A 35 -7.03 8.81 5.08
N ASP A 36 -7.94 8.21 4.32
CA ASP A 36 -8.55 6.96 4.72
C ASP A 36 -7.49 5.86 4.61
N VAL A 37 -6.84 5.54 5.74
CA VAL A 37 -5.77 4.55 5.82
C VAL A 37 -6.23 3.12 5.49
N ASN A 38 -7.54 2.90 5.42
CA ASN A 38 -8.13 1.61 5.09
C ASN A 38 -8.62 1.52 3.63
N TYR A 39 -8.43 2.57 2.84
CA TYR A 39 -8.89 2.62 1.45
C TYR A 39 -7.70 2.71 0.47
N PRO A 40 -7.73 2.02 -0.66
CA PRO A 40 -8.69 0.97 -1.03
C PRO A 40 -8.45 -0.34 -0.29
N PRO A 41 -9.48 -1.22 -0.16
CA PRO A 41 -9.29 -2.54 0.41
C PRO A 41 -8.36 -3.39 -0.46
N TYR A 42 -7.60 -4.26 0.16
CA TYR A 42 -6.66 -5.13 -0.51
C TYR A 42 -6.55 -6.49 0.18
N ASN A 43 -6.11 -7.47 -0.57
CA ASN A 43 -5.74 -8.80 -0.10
C ASN A 43 -4.27 -9.06 -0.40
N ILE A 44 -3.62 -9.83 0.44
CA ILE A 44 -2.31 -10.41 0.16
C ILE A 44 -2.49 -11.93 0.14
N ILE A 45 -2.17 -12.55 -0.98
CA ILE A 45 -2.40 -13.97 -1.23
C ILE A 45 -1.06 -14.63 -1.50
N ASP A 46 -0.70 -15.59 -0.65
CA ASP A 46 0.50 -16.41 -0.86
C ASP A 46 0.15 -17.70 -1.61
N SER A 47 0.99 -18.05 -2.57
CA SER A 47 0.90 -19.27 -3.33
C SER A 47 2.30 -19.85 -3.56
N ASP A 48 2.38 -21.07 -4.12
CA ASP A 48 3.66 -21.71 -4.45
C ASP A 48 4.50 -20.89 -5.46
N ASP A 49 3.82 -20.10 -6.30
CA ASP A 49 4.44 -19.25 -7.32
C ASP A 49 4.88 -17.87 -6.82
N GLY A 50 4.59 -17.53 -5.57
CA GLY A 50 4.91 -16.25 -4.96
C GLY A 50 3.72 -15.61 -4.26
N THR A 51 3.77 -14.31 -4.12
CA THR A 51 2.76 -13.50 -3.44
C THR A 51 2.02 -12.62 -4.44
N CYS A 52 0.72 -12.49 -4.29
CA CYS A 52 -0.11 -11.60 -5.08
C CYS A 52 -0.79 -10.58 -4.17
N ILE A 53 -0.64 -9.30 -4.48
CA ILE A 53 -1.42 -8.23 -3.85
C ILE A 53 -2.59 -7.93 -4.78
N GLU A 54 -3.81 -8.03 -4.25
CA GLU A 54 -5.03 -7.62 -4.95
C GLU A 54 -5.56 -6.35 -4.32
N VAL A 55 -5.76 -5.31 -5.12
CA VAL A 55 -6.32 -4.04 -4.67
C VAL A 55 -7.66 -3.81 -5.36
N ALA A 56 -8.71 -3.55 -4.59
CA ALA A 56 -10.05 -3.31 -5.12
C ALA A 56 -10.15 -1.89 -5.69
N LEU A 57 -10.17 -1.78 -7.01
CA LEU A 57 -10.19 -0.53 -7.75
C LEU A 57 -11.29 -0.48 -8.81
N ALA A 58 -12.47 -0.99 -8.48
CA ALA A 58 -13.62 -0.92 -9.38
C ALA A 58 -13.95 0.53 -9.74
N GLY A 59 -14.12 0.80 -11.02
CA GLY A 59 -14.42 2.12 -11.56
C GLY A 59 -13.22 3.02 -11.80
N TYR A 60 -12.00 2.60 -11.41
CA TYR A 60 -10.77 3.31 -11.76
C TYR A 60 -10.24 2.83 -13.11
N SER A 61 -9.72 3.75 -13.92
CA SER A 61 -8.97 3.42 -15.12
C SER A 61 -7.54 3.01 -14.77
N LYS A 62 -7.02 1.97 -15.41
CA LYS A 62 -5.62 1.57 -15.24
C LYS A 62 -4.62 2.69 -15.55
N ASP A 63 -4.98 3.59 -16.46
CA ASP A 63 -4.11 4.69 -16.89
C ASP A 63 -4.02 5.80 -15.81
N ASP A 64 -4.96 5.83 -14.88
CA ASP A 64 -4.99 6.81 -13.78
C ASP A 64 -4.27 6.30 -12.52
N ILE A 65 -3.96 5.02 -12.46
CA ILE A 65 -3.31 4.39 -11.31
C ILE A 65 -1.80 4.42 -11.49
N ASN A 66 -1.09 4.98 -10.51
CA ASN A 66 0.36 4.97 -10.47
C ASN A 66 0.85 3.81 -9.60
N VAL A 67 1.69 2.97 -10.16
CA VAL A 67 2.35 1.86 -9.47
C VAL A 67 3.85 1.98 -9.69
N PHE A 68 4.61 2.13 -8.63
CA PHE A 68 6.08 2.21 -8.71
C PHE A 68 6.74 1.72 -7.42
N ILE A 69 8.01 1.41 -7.50
CA ILE A 69 8.85 1.03 -6.36
C ILE A 69 9.91 2.09 -6.14
N GLU A 70 10.05 2.52 -4.91
CA GLU A 70 11.11 3.42 -4.46
C GLU A 70 11.57 2.98 -3.07
N ASP A 71 12.87 2.83 -2.89
CA ASP A 71 13.49 2.40 -1.62
C ASP A 71 12.86 1.12 -1.02
N ASN A 72 12.63 0.10 -1.85
CA ASN A 72 11.97 -1.15 -1.47
C ASN A 72 10.52 -0.98 -0.96
N ILE A 73 9.89 0.12 -1.29
CA ILE A 73 8.49 0.37 -0.99
C ILE A 73 7.70 0.38 -2.29
N LEU A 74 6.71 -0.49 -2.39
CA LEU A 74 5.75 -0.49 -3.49
C LEU A 74 4.67 0.56 -3.20
N HIS A 75 4.52 1.49 -4.12
CA HIS A 75 3.50 2.53 -4.06
C HIS A 75 2.40 2.26 -5.06
N VAL A 76 1.17 2.35 -4.60
CA VAL A 76 -0.04 2.33 -5.42
C VAL A 76 -0.85 3.57 -5.09
N SER A 77 -1.09 4.43 -6.06
CA SER A 77 -1.76 5.70 -5.81
C SER A 77 -2.66 6.13 -6.95
N TYR A 78 -3.63 6.94 -6.61
CA TYR A 78 -4.52 7.65 -7.51
C TYR A 78 -4.71 9.06 -7.00
N GLU A 79 -4.57 10.02 -7.88
CA GLU A 79 -4.88 11.42 -7.61
C GLU A 79 -6.11 11.82 -8.40
N LYS A 80 -7.14 12.29 -7.69
CA LYS A 80 -8.39 12.70 -8.29
C LYS A 80 -8.19 13.96 -9.13
N THR A 81 -8.50 13.86 -10.42
CA THR A 81 -8.67 15.02 -11.30
C THR A 81 -10.12 15.50 -11.19
N GLU A 82 -10.33 16.81 -11.17
CA GLU A 82 -11.68 17.40 -11.18
C GLU A 82 -12.42 16.95 -12.43
N THR A 83 -13.46 16.15 -12.24
CA THR A 83 -14.41 15.79 -13.30
C THR A 83 -15.70 16.57 -13.10
N ASN A 84 -16.23 17.15 -14.17
CA ASN A 84 -17.55 17.76 -14.17
C ASN A 84 -18.62 16.69 -13.90
N GLU A 85 -19.13 16.69 -12.67
CA GLU A 85 -20.21 15.80 -12.21
C GLU A 85 -21.60 16.45 -12.41
N GLU A 86 -21.72 17.44 -13.29
CA GLU A 86 -22.89 18.31 -13.42
C GLU A 86 -24.20 17.58 -13.80
N ASN A 87 -24.09 16.37 -14.36
CA ASN A 87 -25.27 15.59 -14.83
C ASN A 87 -25.63 14.42 -13.89
N MET A 88 -25.06 14.34 -12.73
CA MET A 88 -25.31 13.26 -11.79
C MET A 88 -26.50 13.56 -10.90
N ARG A 89 -27.61 12.86 -11.09
CA ARG A 89 -28.79 12.98 -10.22
C ARG A 89 -28.57 12.42 -8.82
N TYR A 90 -27.74 11.38 -8.72
CA TYR A 90 -27.37 10.73 -7.47
C TYR A 90 -25.95 10.19 -7.56
N LYS A 91 -25.14 10.42 -6.53
CA LYS A 91 -23.76 9.97 -6.44
C LYS A 91 -23.60 9.03 -5.24
N GLY A 92 -23.61 7.75 -5.48
CA GLY A 92 -23.35 6.71 -4.47
C GLY A 92 -21.92 6.14 -4.53
N ILE A 93 -21.21 6.34 -5.66
CA ILE A 93 -19.85 5.86 -5.87
C ILE A 93 -18.91 7.05 -5.95
N ALA A 94 -17.96 7.12 -5.03
CA ALA A 94 -16.93 8.15 -5.04
C ALA A 94 -15.58 7.55 -5.44
N LYS A 95 -14.95 8.10 -6.48
CA LYS A 95 -13.53 7.87 -6.76
C LYS A 95 -12.71 8.77 -5.84
N ARG A 96 -12.09 8.18 -4.85
CA ARG A 96 -11.27 8.89 -3.86
C ARG A 96 -9.81 8.85 -4.27
N SER A 97 -9.09 9.95 -4.04
CA SER A 97 -7.63 9.91 -4.05
C SER A 97 -7.14 9.00 -2.95
N PHE A 98 -6.13 8.20 -3.25
CA PHE A 98 -5.54 7.30 -2.27
C PHE A 98 -4.04 7.11 -2.51
N LYS A 99 -3.36 6.67 -1.47
CA LYS A 99 -1.98 6.20 -1.54
C LYS A 99 -1.85 4.97 -0.64
N ARG A 100 -1.49 3.85 -1.24
CA ARG A 100 -1.15 2.61 -0.54
C ARG A 100 0.33 2.32 -0.71
N THR A 101 0.96 1.87 0.36
CA THR A 101 2.35 1.48 0.35
C THR A 101 2.53 0.10 0.96
N PHE A 102 3.42 -0.68 0.36
CA PHE A 102 3.77 -2.02 0.82
C PHE A 102 5.28 -2.11 0.93
N ALA A 103 5.80 -2.40 2.12
CA ALA A 103 7.21 -2.61 2.32
C ALA A 103 7.62 -3.97 1.73
N LEU A 104 8.63 -3.97 0.87
CA LEU A 104 9.17 -5.17 0.25
C LEU A 104 10.55 -5.45 0.84
N SER A 105 10.88 -6.73 1.03
CA SER A 105 12.25 -7.12 1.35
C SER A 105 13.15 -7.02 0.11
N ASP A 106 14.46 -6.97 0.31
CA ASP A 106 15.44 -6.92 -0.78
C ASP A 106 15.37 -8.12 -1.73
N THR A 107 14.76 -9.21 -1.27
CA THR A 107 14.61 -10.46 -2.04
C THR A 107 13.33 -10.53 -2.84
N ILE A 108 12.47 -9.52 -2.77
CA ILE A 108 11.18 -9.50 -3.48
C ILE A 108 11.29 -8.65 -4.75
N GLU A 109 10.80 -9.22 -5.83
CA GLU A 109 10.72 -8.58 -7.15
C GLU A 109 9.26 -8.56 -7.64
N VAL A 110 8.84 -7.45 -8.25
CA VAL A 110 7.56 -7.37 -8.93
C VAL A 110 7.66 -8.05 -10.29
N LYS A 111 6.80 -9.03 -10.53
CA LYS A 111 6.73 -9.75 -11.81
C LYS A 111 5.80 -9.10 -12.80
N SER A 112 4.63 -8.71 -12.35
CA SER A 112 3.60 -8.10 -13.21
C SER A 112 2.58 -7.34 -12.39
N ALA A 113 1.94 -6.40 -13.05
CA ALA A 113 0.76 -5.73 -12.55
C ALA A 113 -0.32 -5.75 -13.62
N THR A 114 -1.50 -6.22 -13.29
CA THR A 114 -2.64 -6.33 -14.22
C THR A 114 -3.90 -5.81 -13.56
N MET A 115 -4.78 -5.22 -14.35
CA MET A 115 -6.08 -4.73 -13.91
C MET A 115 -7.17 -5.50 -14.64
N ILE A 116 -7.89 -6.36 -13.92
CA ILE A 116 -8.95 -7.20 -14.46
C ILE A 116 -10.12 -7.24 -13.46
N ASP A 117 -11.33 -7.09 -13.95
CA ASP A 117 -12.56 -7.17 -13.14
C ASP A 117 -12.58 -6.19 -11.95
N GLY A 118 -11.98 -5.02 -12.11
CA GLY A 118 -11.88 -4.02 -11.04
C GLY A 118 -10.86 -4.34 -9.95
N LEU A 119 -10.02 -5.34 -10.15
CA LEU A 119 -8.94 -5.71 -9.25
C LEU A 119 -7.57 -5.42 -9.88
N LEU A 120 -6.76 -4.64 -9.21
CA LEU A 120 -5.35 -4.51 -9.52
C LEU A 120 -4.60 -5.67 -8.86
N ARG A 121 -4.01 -6.54 -9.67
CA ARG A 121 -3.21 -7.67 -9.21
C ARG A 121 -1.75 -7.43 -9.47
N ILE A 122 -0.98 -7.39 -8.40
CA ILE A 122 0.47 -7.21 -8.44
C ILE A 122 1.12 -8.52 -7.99
N LYS A 123 1.77 -9.21 -8.92
CA LYS A 123 2.46 -10.46 -8.65
C LYS A 123 3.89 -10.19 -8.23
N LEU A 124 4.25 -10.73 -7.08
CA LEU A 124 5.57 -10.65 -6.49
C LEU A 124 6.22 -12.04 -6.49
N LYS A 125 7.52 -12.07 -6.67
CA LYS A 125 8.31 -13.29 -6.57
C LYS A 125 9.52 -13.06 -5.69
N GLU A 126 9.83 -14.05 -4.88
CA GLU A 126 11.09 -14.08 -4.15
C GLU A 126 12.22 -14.46 -5.09
N ILE A 127 13.26 -13.62 -5.14
CA ILE A 127 14.49 -13.90 -5.83
C ILE A 127 15.53 -14.35 -4.82
N THR A 128 16.23 -15.45 -5.14
CA THR A 128 17.40 -15.86 -4.36
C THR A 128 18.56 -14.94 -4.75
N PRO A 129 19.09 -14.13 -3.81
CA PRO A 129 20.25 -13.31 -4.13
C PRO A 129 21.41 -14.22 -4.53
N GLU A 130 22.01 -13.95 -5.70
CA GLU A 130 23.25 -14.59 -6.09
C GLU A 130 24.33 -14.23 -5.09
N THR A 131 24.71 -15.19 -4.28
CA THR A 131 25.88 -15.06 -3.39
C THR A 131 27.13 -15.02 -4.25
N LYS A 132 27.67 -13.84 -4.48
CA LYS A 132 29.00 -13.69 -5.07
C LYS A 132 30.02 -14.20 -4.06
N ARG A 133 30.47 -15.43 -4.27
CA ARG A 133 31.60 -15.97 -3.52
C ARG A 133 32.89 -15.43 -4.13
N ILE A 134 33.59 -14.60 -3.41
CA ILE A 134 34.90 -14.10 -3.81
C ILE A 134 35.93 -14.91 -3.03
N SER A 135 36.76 -15.70 -3.77
CA SER A 135 37.90 -16.38 -3.18
C SER A 135 39.07 -15.43 -3.05
N VAL A 136 39.57 -15.25 -1.82
CA VAL A 136 40.75 -14.43 -1.54
C VAL A 136 41.97 -15.37 -1.45
N THR A 137 42.98 -15.10 -2.25
CA THR A 137 44.25 -15.84 -2.19
C THR A 137 45.10 -15.35 -1.03
N ILE A 138 45.56 -16.25 -0.18
CA ILE A 138 46.47 -15.94 0.93
C ILE A 138 47.88 -16.02 0.40
N ASN A 139 48.61 -14.95 0.47
CA ASN A 139 50.04 -14.94 0.12
C ASN A 139 50.89 -15.28 1.34
#